data_baa42a9dc6265e0c49ec1f5701eedb94
#
_entry.id   baa42a9dc6265e0c49ec1f5701eedb94
#
_cell.length_a   1.000
_cell.length_b   1.000
_cell.length_c   1.000
_cell.angle_alpha   90.00
_cell.angle_beta   90.00
_cell.angle_gamma   90.00
#
_symmetry.space_group_name_H-M   'P 1'
#
loop_
_entity.id
_entity.type
_entity.pdbx_description
1 polymer ?
#
loop_
_entity_poly.entity_id
_entity_poly.type
_entity_poly.pdbx_seq_one_letter_code
_entity_poly.pdbx_strand_id
1 'polypeptide(L)'
;TITIFFFKRRKDKLYEKKKINSITNSFLKQYNLSHDTLKILIDRLKEYKLSANEIIELLTQKPILIELPITIFNNKELSALEAIVKHLKENLGYSYAEIASLLNRNQKTIWVTYKNAVKKRGNKLIALATKHVIPIAIFANRNFGVLELISEFLHDNYNLRFSEIAALL
;
A
#
# COMPACT_ATOMS: atom_id res chain seq x y z
N THR A 1 13.44 48.80 -7.81
CA THR A 1 13.93 47.42 -7.52
C THR A 1 13.06 46.70 -6.48
N ILE A 2 12.51 47.41 -5.48
CA ILE A 2 11.70 46.85 -4.40
C ILE A 2 10.32 46.32 -4.90
N THR A 3 9.69 47.04 -5.84
CA THR A 3 8.37 46.69 -6.38
C THR A 3 8.37 45.36 -7.16
N ILE A 4 9.44 45.06 -7.89
CA ILE A 4 9.61 43.80 -8.64
C ILE A 4 9.77 42.61 -7.69
N PHE A 5 10.44 42.81 -6.55
CA PHE A 5 10.63 41.77 -5.53
C PHE A 5 9.30 41.38 -4.82
N PHE A 6 8.44 42.38 -4.53
CA PHE A 6 7.11 42.15 -3.97
C PHE A 6 6.16 41.44 -4.95
N PHE A 7 6.23 41.80 -6.26
CA PHE A 7 5.42 41.15 -7.29
C PHE A 7 5.83 39.68 -7.51
N LYS A 8 7.12 39.36 -7.47
CA LYS A 8 7.65 38.00 -7.60
C LYS A 8 7.19 37.15 -6.41
N ARG A 9 7.30 37.66 -5.19
CA ARG A 9 6.87 36.98 -3.95
C ARG A 9 5.36 36.71 -3.90
N ARG A 10 4.51 37.58 -4.47
CA ARG A 10 3.07 37.38 -4.62
C ARG A 10 2.73 36.30 -5.65
N LYS A 11 3.43 36.27 -6.78
CA LYS A 11 3.26 35.23 -7.81
C LYS A 11 3.66 33.86 -7.28
N ASP A 12 4.76 33.76 -6.55
CA ASP A 12 5.24 32.52 -5.96
C ASP A 12 4.21 31.97 -4.93
N LYS A 13 3.69 32.82 -4.04
CA LYS A 13 2.63 32.44 -3.10
C LYS A 13 1.33 31.99 -3.78
N LEU A 14 0.95 32.62 -4.88
CA LEU A 14 -0.26 32.26 -5.62
C LEU A 14 -0.08 30.93 -6.37
N TYR A 15 1.12 30.69 -6.90
CA TYR A 15 1.49 29.41 -7.52
C TYR A 15 1.47 28.26 -6.51
N GLU A 16 2.10 28.47 -5.36
CA GLU A 16 2.10 27.50 -4.24
C GLU A 16 0.65 27.18 -3.79
N LYS A 17 -0.20 28.20 -3.62
CA LYS A 17 -1.60 28.01 -3.23
C LYS A 17 -2.39 27.21 -4.29
N LYS A 18 -2.17 27.44 -5.58
CA LYS A 18 -2.80 26.66 -6.65
C LYS A 18 -2.33 25.22 -6.66
N LYS A 19 -1.05 24.99 -6.44
CA LYS A 19 -0.45 23.65 -6.34
C LYS A 19 -1.03 22.86 -5.16
N ILE A 20 -1.12 23.48 -3.97
CA ILE A 20 -1.73 22.88 -2.78
C ILE A 20 -3.18 22.51 -3.04
N ASN A 21 -3.98 23.43 -3.60
CA ASN A 21 -5.39 23.15 -3.91
C ASN A 21 -5.57 22.00 -4.92
N SER A 22 -4.71 21.91 -5.92
CA SER A 22 -4.73 20.81 -6.89
C SER A 22 -4.45 19.47 -6.23
N ILE A 23 -3.44 19.42 -5.36
CA ILE A 23 -3.08 18.23 -4.59
C ILE A 23 -4.22 17.83 -3.65
N THR A 24 -4.78 18.79 -2.91
CA THR A 24 -5.90 18.58 -2.00
C THR A 24 -7.10 17.99 -2.72
N ASN A 25 -7.51 18.58 -3.85
CA ASN A 25 -8.66 18.11 -4.61
C ASN A 25 -8.43 16.72 -5.21
N SER A 26 -7.21 16.43 -5.68
CA SER A 26 -6.85 15.11 -6.17
C SER A 26 -6.94 14.05 -5.05
N PHE A 27 -6.44 14.37 -3.87
CA PHE A 27 -6.51 13.51 -2.69
C PHE A 27 -7.96 13.24 -2.26
N LEU A 28 -8.77 14.29 -2.14
CA LEU A 28 -10.19 14.17 -1.78
C LEU A 28 -10.95 13.28 -2.76
N LYS A 29 -10.71 13.45 -4.06
CA LYS A 29 -11.33 12.65 -5.12
C LYS A 29 -10.87 11.18 -5.07
N GLN A 30 -9.57 10.96 -4.86
CA GLN A 30 -8.98 9.61 -4.83
C GLN A 30 -9.54 8.76 -3.68
N TYR A 31 -9.75 9.38 -2.51
CA TYR A 31 -10.20 8.67 -1.30
C TYR A 31 -11.67 8.87 -0.97
N ASN A 32 -12.42 9.54 -1.86
CA ASN A 32 -13.83 9.90 -1.65
C ASN A 32 -14.08 10.59 -0.29
N LEU A 33 -13.19 11.50 0.09
CA LEU A 33 -13.23 12.23 1.36
C LEU A 33 -13.85 13.61 1.18
N SER A 34 -14.53 14.08 2.24
CA SER A 34 -14.99 15.48 2.31
C SER A 34 -13.86 16.42 2.73
N HIS A 35 -14.02 17.72 2.44
CA HIS A 35 -13.12 18.76 2.92
C HIS A 35 -13.05 18.82 4.44
N ASP A 36 -14.17 18.56 5.14
CA ASP A 36 -14.23 18.57 6.59
C ASP A 36 -13.43 17.41 7.19
N THR A 37 -13.56 16.22 6.61
CA THR A 37 -12.78 15.06 7.02
C THR A 37 -11.27 15.29 6.85
N LEU A 38 -10.87 15.90 5.72
CA LEU A 38 -9.47 16.26 5.49
C LEU A 38 -8.97 17.32 6.49
N LYS A 39 -9.80 18.30 6.82
CA LYS A 39 -9.46 19.32 7.81
C LYS A 39 -9.21 18.70 9.20
N ILE A 40 -10.09 17.80 9.64
CA ILE A 40 -9.94 17.07 10.90
C ILE A 40 -8.62 16.27 10.90
N LEU A 41 -8.32 15.59 9.79
CA LEU A 41 -7.07 14.83 9.65
C LEU A 41 -5.84 15.73 9.75
N ILE A 42 -5.83 16.86 9.04
CA ILE A 42 -4.72 17.83 9.08
C ILE A 42 -4.54 18.41 10.48
N ASP A 43 -5.63 18.74 11.16
CA ASP A 43 -5.55 19.31 12.52
C ASP A 43 -5.00 18.27 13.51
N ARG A 44 -5.36 17.00 13.37
CA ARG A 44 -4.72 15.93 14.16
C ARG A 44 -3.24 15.74 13.83
N LEU A 45 -2.85 15.78 12.53
CA LEU A 45 -1.45 15.66 12.13
C LEU A 45 -0.59 16.81 12.67
N LYS A 46 -1.14 18.01 12.87
CA LYS A 46 -0.45 19.14 13.49
C LYS A 46 -0.10 18.87 14.97
N GLU A 47 -0.91 18.08 15.70
CA GLU A 47 -0.63 17.69 17.08
C GLU A 47 0.70 16.92 17.19
N TYR A 48 1.11 16.20 16.11
CA TYR A 48 2.41 15.52 16.01
C TYR A 48 3.57 16.44 15.60
N LYS A 49 3.35 17.78 15.60
CA LYS A 49 4.33 18.82 15.23
C LYS A 49 4.91 18.67 13.82
N LEU A 50 4.17 18.07 12.91
CA LEU A 50 4.57 17.95 11.51
C LEU A 50 4.47 19.31 10.82
N SER A 51 5.48 19.65 10.03
CA SER A 51 5.46 20.84 9.17
C SER A 51 4.46 20.67 8.02
N ALA A 52 4.04 21.78 7.42
CA ALA A 52 3.15 21.75 6.26
C ALA A 52 3.73 20.93 5.09
N ASN A 53 5.05 20.97 4.89
CA ASN A 53 5.72 20.21 3.85
C ASN A 53 5.68 18.70 4.12
N GLU A 54 5.92 18.27 5.35
CA GLU A 54 5.83 16.86 5.75
C GLU A 54 4.39 16.35 5.62
N ILE A 55 3.39 17.16 5.98
CA ILE A 55 1.97 16.80 5.79
C ILE A 55 1.65 16.66 4.29
N ILE A 56 2.11 17.59 3.45
CA ILE A 56 1.92 17.51 2.00
C ILE A 56 2.62 16.27 1.44
N GLU A 57 3.83 15.96 1.88
CA GLU A 57 4.56 14.77 1.46
C GLU A 57 3.80 13.49 1.83
N LEU A 58 3.30 13.38 3.05
CA LEU A 58 2.45 12.26 3.48
C LEU A 58 1.18 12.12 2.64
N LEU A 59 0.52 13.25 2.31
CA LEU A 59 -0.70 13.26 1.51
C LEU A 59 -0.44 13.02 0.01
N THR A 60 0.77 13.30 -0.47
CA THR A 60 1.15 13.13 -1.88
C THR A 60 1.90 11.83 -2.15
N GLN A 61 2.43 11.18 -1.11
CA GLN A 61 2.88 9.80 -1.24
C GLN A 61 1.68 9.00 -1.73
N LYS A 62 1.70 8.58 -3.01
CA LYS A 62 0.77 7.56 -3.48
C LYS A 62 0.92 6.40 -2.50
N PRO A 63 -0.12 6.03 -1.75
CA PRO A 63 -0.06 4.76 -1.07
C PRO A 63 0.27 3.75 -2.17
N ILE A 64 1.30 2.99 -1.96
CA ILE A 64 1.63 1.87 -2.85
C ILE A 64 0.48 0.89 -2.65
N LEU A 65 -0.63 1.12 -3.35
CA LEU A 65 -1.80 0.24 -3.38
C LEU A 65 -1.41 -0.97 -4.23
N ILE A 66 -0.47 -1.76 -3.71
CA ILE A 66 -0.23 -3.08 -4.26
C ILE A 66 -1.34 -3.96 -3.74
N GLU A 67 -2.19 -4.39 -4.64
CA GLU A 67 -3.24 -5.34 -4.37
C GLU A 67 -2.81 -6.73 -4.87
N LEU A 68 -2.94 -7.70 -4.01
CA LEU A 68 -2.64 -9.10 -4.34
C LEU A 68 -3.94 -9.82 -4.68
N PRO A 69 -4.07 -10.41 -5.86
CA PRO A 69 -5.24 -11.22 -6.18
C PRO A 69 -5.26 -12.48 -5.32
N ILE A 70 -6.42 -12.83 -4.76
CA ILE A 70 -6.57 -14.04 -3.92
C ILE A 70 -6.08 -15.31 -4.61
N THR A 71 -6.14 -15.35 -5.93
CA THR A 71 -5.76 -16.50 -6.75
C THR A 71 -4.30 -16.93 -6.61
N ILE A 72 -3.41 -16.05 -6.12
CA ILE A 72 -2.00 -16.43 -5.86
C ILE A 72 -1.87 -17.42 -4.68
N PHE A 73 -2.87 -17.44 -3.79
CA PHE A 73 -2.88 -18.35 -2.64
C PHE A 73 -3.52 -19.70 -2.93
N ASN A 74 -4.26 -19.82 -4.04
CA ASN A 74 -4.87 -21.08 -4.46
C ASN A 74 -3.80 -22.04 -5.02
N ASN A 75 -2.92 -22.50 -4.15
CA ASN A 75 -1.90 -23.50 -4.48
C ASN A 75 -1.56 -24.32 -3.21
N LYS A 76 -1.25 -25.59 -3.41
CA LYS A 76 -0.91 -26.51 -2.32
C LYS A 76 0.60 -26.62 -2.05
N GLU A 77 1.43 -25.96 -2.83
CA GLU A 77 2.89 -26.12 -2.80
C GLU A 77 3.57 -25.05 -1.95
N LEU A 78 3.05 -23.82 -1.98
CA LEU A 78 3.65 -22.67 -1.34
C LEU A 78 2.85 -22.26 -0.10
N SER A 79 3.59 -21.88 0.95
CA SER A 79 2.96 -21.13 2.04
C SER A 79 2.49 -19.77 1.57
N ALA A 80 1.55 -19.15 2.30
CA ALA A 80 1.02 -17.84 1.93
C ALA A 80 2.13 -16.77 1.80
N LEU A 81 3.12 -16.76 2.70
CA LEU A 81 4.25 -15.84 2.59
C LEU A 81 5.13 -16.12 1.35
N GLU A 82 5.36 -17.38 1.04
CA GLU A 82 6.11 -17.77 -0.16
C GLU A 82 5.40 -17.33 -1.43
N ALA A 83 4.07 -17.46 -1.49
CA ALA A 83 3.26 -17.01 -2.61
C ALA A 83 3.32 -15.49 -2.80
N ILE A 84 3.20 -14.71 -1.71
CA ILE A 84 3.35 -13.25 -1.73
C ILE A 84 4.72 -12.85 -2.26
N VAL A 85 5.79 -13.37 -1.66
CA VAL A 85 7.18 -12.99 -2.00
C VAL A 85 7.49 -13.37 -3.46
N LYS A 86 7.06 -14.54 -3.89
CA LYS A 86 7.26 -15.01 -5.27
C LYS A 86 6.50 -14.13 -6.27
N HIS A 87 5.25 -13.79 -5.98
CA HIS A 87 4.44 -12.91 -6.82
C HIS A 87 5.05 -11.51 -6.94
N LEU A 88 5.43 -10.89 -5.82
CA LEU A 88 6.07 -9.58 -5.82
C LEU A 88 7.37 -9.58 -6.62
N LYS A 89 8.18 -10.63 -6.48
CA LYS A 89 9.47 -10.74 -7.15
C LYS A 89 9.35 -11.00 -8.64
N GLU A 90 8.54 -11.98 -9.04
CA GLU A 90 8.52 -12.48 -10.42
C GLU A 90 7.46 -11.80 -11.29
N ASN A 91 6.30 -11.44 -10.72
CA ASN A 91 5.20 -10.84 -11.46
C ASN A 91 5.28 -9.31 -11.47
N LEU A 92 5.65 -8.70 -10.33
CA LEU A 92 5.69 -7.25 -10.16
C LEU A 92 7.11 -6.65 -10.21
N GLY A 93 8.16 -7.48 -10.22
CA GLY A 93 9.55 -7.06 -10.43
C GLY A 93 10.23 -6.39 -9.23
N TYR A 94 9.64 -6.43 -8.02
CA TYR A 94 10.23 -5.82 -6.83
C TYR A 94 11.56 -6.45 -6.44
N SER A 95 12.47 -5.62 -5.93
CA SER A 95 13.72 -6.08 -5.30
C SER A 95 13.46 -6.69 -3.93
N TYR A 96 14.41 -7.48 -3.41
CA TYR A 96 14.28 -8.05 -2.06
C TYR A 96 14.21 -6.98 -0.96
N ALA A 97 14.88 -5.84 -1.16
CA ALA A 97 14.85 -4.74 -0.22
C ALA A 97 13.46 -4.07 -0.17
N GLU A 98 12.85 -3.83 -1.33
CA GLU A 98 11.49 -3.26 -1.43
C GLU A 98 10.45 -4.22 -0.83
N ILE A 99 10.53 -5.53 -1.15
CA ILE A 99 9.65 -6.54 -0.56
C ILE A 99 9.81 -6.59 0.97
N ALA A 100 11.03 -6.49 1.46
CA ALA A 100 11.32 -6.47 2.88
C ALA A 100 10.68 -5.26 3.58
N SER A 101 10.77 -4.08 2.96
CA SER A 101 10.12 -2.85 3.42
C SER A 101 8.60 -2.99 3.43
N LEU A 102 8.00 -3.44 2.32
CA LEU A 102 6.56 -3.63 2.18
C LEU A 102 5.96 -4.59 3.22
N LEU A 103 6.67 -5.68 3.52
CA LEU A 103 6.22 -6.71 4.45
C LEU A 103 6.74 -6.51 5.88
N ASN A 104 7.45 -5.40 6.16
CA ASN A 104 8.09 -5.14 7.45
C ASN A 104 8.92 -6.36 7.94
N ARG A 105 9.77 -6.90 7.06
CA ARG A 105 10.59 -8.10 7.32
C ARG A 105 12.05 -7.85 6.96
N ASN A 106 12.95 -8.66 7.51
CA ASN A 106 14.36 -8.60 7.16
C ASN A 106 14.58 -9.10 5.72
N GLN A 107 15.43 -8.40 4.95
CA GLN A 107 15.74 -8.74 3.56
C GLN A 107 16.29 -10.17 3.41
N LYS A 108 17.10 -10.63 4.36
CA LYS A 108 17.63 -12.00 4.36
C LYS A 108 16.50 -13.04 4.46
N THR A 109 15.49 -12.75 5.30
CA THR A 109 14.29 -13.59 5.41
C THR A 109 13.54 -13.66 4.09
N ILE A 110 13.34 -12.51 3.42
CA ILE A 110 12.68 -12.46 2.11
C ILE A 110 13.44 -13.29 1.06
N TRP A 111 14.77 -13.14 1.02
CA TRP A 111 15.59 -13.93 0.10
C TRP A 111 15.45 -15.44 0.34
N VAL A 112 15.52 -15.88 1.60
CA VAL A 112 15.35 -17.31 1.97
C VAL A 112 13.96 -17.80 1.59
N THR A 113 12.91 -17.02 1.91
CA THR A 113 11.52 -17.35 1.55
C THR A 113 11.36 -17.50 0.03
N TYR A 114 11.94 -16.59 -0.75
CA TYR A 114 11.91 -16.69 -2.21
C TYR A 114 12.63 -17.95 -2.72
N LYS A 115 13.82 -18.24 -2.20
CA LYS A 115 14.58 -19.46 -2.57
C LYS A 115 13.78 -20.73 -2.28
N ASN A 116 13.12 -20.80 -1.12
CA ASN A 116 12.26 -21.93 -0.78
C ASN A 116 11.06 -22.03 -1.73
N ALA A 117 10.43 -20.90 -2.06
CA ALA A 117 9.31 -20.85 -3.00
C ALA A 117 9.72 -21.38 -4.40
N VAL A 118 10.87 -20.94 -4.92
CA VAL A 118 11.38 -21.39 -6.23
C VAL A 118 11.74 -22.87 -6.21
N LYS A 119 12.30 -23.38 -5.10
CA LYS A 119 12.61 -24.81 -4.96
C LYS A 119 11.36 -25.69 -5.00
N LYS A 120 10.26 -25.22 -4.38
CA LYS A 120 8.98 -25.93 -4.34
C LYS A 120 8.22 -25.80 -5.69
N ARG A 121 8.27 -24.62 -6.29
CA ARG A 121 7.59 -24.31 -7.55
C ARG A 121 8.47 -23.41 -8.41
N GLY A 122 9.10 -23.98 -9.42
CA GLY A 122 9.99 -23.24 -10.35
C GLY A 122 9.26 -22.28 -11.27
N ASN A 123 8.04 -22.61 -11.69
CA ASN A 123 7.24 -21.78 -12.61
C ASN A 123 6.64 -20.56 -11.90
N LYS A 124 6.45 -19.47 -12.66
CA LYS A 124 5.74 -18.27 -12.16
C LYS A 124 4.34 -18.61 -11.66
N LEU A 125 3.90 -17.87 -10.65
CA LEU A 125 2.50 -17.91 -10.24
C LEU A 125 1.63 -17.23 -11.29
N ILE A 126 0.54 -17.89 -11.68
CA ILE A 126 -0.47 -17.31 -12.55
C ILE A 126 -1.46 -16.56 -11.66
N ALA A 127 -1.40 -15.23 -11.71
CA ALA A 127 -2.33 -14.37 -11.02
C ALA A 127 -3.53 -14.12 -11.95
N LEU A 128 -4.63 -14.81 -11.74
CA LEU A 128 -5.86 -14.59 -12.48
C LEU A 128 -6.60 -13.37 -11.95
N ALA A 129 -7.25 -12.63 -12.84
CA ALA A 129 -8.12 -11.53 -12.47
C ALA A 129 -9.25 -12.04 -11.56
N THR A 130 -9.47 -11.36 -10.44
CA THR A 130 -10.48 -11.71 -9.44
C THR A 130 -11.06 -10.45 -8.81
N LYS A 131 -12.29 -10.53 -8.33
CA LYS A 131 -12.91 -9.47 -7.54
C LYS A 131 -12.35 -9.37 -6.11
N HIS A 132 -11.69 -10.42 -5.63
CA HIS A 132 -11.13 -10.45 -4.29
C HIS A 132 -9.64 -10.11 -4.34
N VAL A 133 -9.30 -8.91 -3.96
CA VAL A 133 -7.93 -8.40 -3.87
C VAL A 133 -7.61 -8.02 -2.44
N ILE A 134 -6.35 -8.18 -2.05
CA ILE A 134 -5.88 -7.99 -0.68
C ILE A 134 -4.75 -6.94 -0.71
N PRO A 135 -4.90 -5.81 0.00
CA PRO A 135 -3.84 -4.82 0.08
C PRO A 135 -2.58 -5.39 0.73
N ILE A 136 -1.41 -5.15 0.12
CA ILE A 136 -0.12 -5.61 0.65
C ILE A 136 0.15 -5.08 2.05
N ALA A 137 -0.36 -3.88 2.37
CA ALA A 137 -0.13 -3.19 3.64
C ALA A 137 -0.55 -4.00 4.86
N ILE A 138 -1.57 -4.87 4.77
CA ILE A 138 -2.01 -5.69 5.92
C ILE A 138 -0.91 -6.64 6.39
N PHE A 139 -0.04 -7.10 5.47
CA PHE A 139 1.02 -8.07 5.78
C PHE A 139 2.25 -7.46 6.46
N ALA A 140 2.29 -6.13 6.60
CA ALA A 140 3.29 -5.43 7.42
C ALA A 140 3.06 -5.65 8.93
N ASN A 141 1.83 -6.01 9.33
CA ASN A 141 1.51 -6.40 10.70
C ASN A 141 2.07 -7.82 10.97
N ARG A 142 2.98 -7.91 11.94
CA ARG A 142 3.67 -9.16 12.30
C ARG A 142 3.11 -9.85 13.55
N ASN A 143 2.08 -9.26 14.15
CA ASN A 143 1.44 -9.83 15.33
C ASN A 143 0.54 -11.04 14.99
N PHE A 144 0.17 -11.15 13.71
CA PHE A 144 -0.71 -12.20 13.20
C PHE A 144 -0.02 -13.00 12.09
N GLY A 145 -0.46 -14.24 11.92
CA GLY A 145 -0.06 -15.09 10.80
C GLY A 145 -0.59 -14.55 9.45
N VAL A 146 0.12 -14.82 8.36
CA VAL A 146 -0.30 -14.34 7.03
C VAL A 146 -1.69 -14.84 6.65
N LEU A 147 -2.02 -16.09 6.95
CA LEU A 147 -3.35 -16.67 6.68
C LEU A 147 -4.45 -16.07 7.58
N GLU A 148 -4.12 -15.72 8.82
CA GLU A 148 -5.05 -15.03 9.73
C GLU A 148 -5.42 -13.67 9.15
N LEU A 149 -4.42 -12.87 8.74
CA LEU A 149 -4.63 -11.57 8.11
C LEU A 149 -5.47 -11.66 6.83
N ILE A 150 -5.25 -12.68 6.00
CA ILE A 150 -6.05 -12.94 4.80
C ILE A 150 -7.49 -13.24 5.18
N SER A 151 -7.69 -14.14 6.14
CA SER A 151 -9.01 -14.59 6.55
C SER A 151 -9.84 -13.46 7.18
N GLU A 152 -9.24 -12.71 8.09
CA GLU A 152 -9.85 -11.52 8.71
C GLU A 152 -10.21 -10.48 7.64
N PHE A 153 -9.27 -10.13 6.78
CA PHE A 153 -9.52 -9.15 5.72
C PHE A 153 -10.67 -9.54 4.79
N LEU A 154 -10.71 -10.80 4.34
CA LEU A 154 -11.76 -11.29 3.45
C LEU A 154 -13.13 -11.36 4.15
N HIS A 155 -13.15 -11.75 5.42
CA HIS A 155 -14.35 -11.75 6.23
C HIS A 155 -14.93 -10.33 6.38
N ASP A 156 -14.10 -9.38 6.80
CA ASP A 156 -14.54 -8.03 7.15
C ASP A 156 -14.87 -7.16 5.94
N ASN A 157 -14.10 -7.29 4.84
CA ASN A 157 -14.26 -6.40 3.69
C ASN A 157 -15.13 -6.98 2.58
N TYR A 158 -15.25 -8.30 2.49
CA TYR A 158 -16.06 -8.96 1.46
C TYR A 158 -17.25 -9.74 2.04
N ASN A 159 -17.43 -9.74 3.38
CA ASN A 159 -18.49 -10.49 4.10
C ASN A 159 -18.49 -12.00 3.77
N LEU A 160 -17.31 -12.58 3.49
CA LEU A 160 -17.19 -14.00 3.19
C LEU A 160 -17.21 -14.82 4.48
N ARG A 161 -17.92 -15.93 4.45
CA ARG A 161 -17.87 -16.92 5.54
C ARG A 161 -16.53 -17.67 5.51
N PHE A 162 -16.05 -18.13 6.65
CA PHE A 162 -14.78 -18.85 6.73
C PHE A 162 -14.72 -20.10 5.84
N SER A 163 -15.86 -20.77 5.62
CA SER A 163 -15.96 -21.89 4.67
C SER A 163 -15.73 -21.46 3.22
N GLU A 164 -16.20 -20.27 2.84
CA GLU A 164 -16.00 -19.71 1.51
C GLU A 164 -14.53 -19.25 1.34
N ILE A 165 -13.94 -18.68 2.38
CA ILE A 165 -12.54 -18.30 2.41
C ILE A 165 -11.64 -19.54 2.25
N ALA A 166 -11.95 -20.62 2.99
CA ALA A 166 -11.20 -21.87 2.89
C ALA A 166 -11.27 -22.51 1.48
N ALA A 167 -12.36 -22.28 0.74
CA ALA A 167 -12.48 -22.74 -0.63
C ALA A 167 -11.68 -21.89 -1.65
N LEU A 168 -11.32 -20.65 -1.28
CA LEU A 168 -10.54 -19.73 -2.11
C LEU A 168 -9.01 -19.90 -1.90
N LEU A 169 -8.60 -20.45 -0.76
CA LEU A 169 -7.19 -20.63 -0.36
C LEU A 169 -6.69 -22.04 -0.63
#